data_ed566bce256cd8560b3d7444ddddacaa
#
_entry.id   ed566bce256cd8560b3d7444ddddacaa
#
_cell.length_a   1.000
_cell.length_b   1.000
_cell.length_c   1.000
_cell.angle_alpha   90.00
_cell.angle_beta   90.00
_cell.angle_gamma   90.00
#
_symmetry.space_group_name_H-M   'P 1'
#
loop_
_entity.id
_entity.type
_entity.pdbx_description
1 polymer ?
#
loop_
_entity_poly.entity_id
_entity_poly.type
_entity_poly.pdbx_seq_one_letter_code
_entity_poly.pdbx_strand_id
1 'polypeptide(L)'
;MILVVEDDPHVARLIALVLERNGQQSEIVADGQSAFTRAKELQPSMIFADLTIKGMAGDVLCSRLKAEPETKGIPYVVVSGDSDIVEKARQCGADDHLGKPFEFEDLVDLVKKYARAKS
;
A
#
# COMPACT_ATOMS: atom_id res chain seq x y z
N MET A 1 -11.89 -2.87 1.76
CA MET A 1 -11.30 -2.28 0.52
C MET A 1 -9.84 -1.98 0.76
N ILE A 2 -8.97 -2.45 -0.12
CA ILE A 2 -7.53 -2.20 -0.06
C ILE A 2 -7.18 -1.17 -1.11
N LEU A 3 -6.36 -0.19 -0.75
CA LEU A 3 -5.90 0.82 -1.68
C LEU A 3 -4.54 0.40 -2.24
N VAL A 4 -4.41 0.34 -3.55
CA VAL A 4 -3.16 -0.03 -4.24
C VAL A 4 -2.64 1.20 -4.97
N VAL A 5 -1.48 1.69 -4.56
CA VAL A 5 -0.86 2.88 -5.14
C VAL A 5 0.32 2.43 -5.99
N GLU A 6 0.13 2.43 -7.29
CA GLU A 6 1.09 1.89 -8.24
C GLU A 6 0.87 2.55 -9.60
N ASP A 7 1.91 3.09 -10.20
CA ASP A 7 1.80 3.76 -11.50
C ASP A 7 2.07 2.83 -12.69
N ASP A 8 2.61 1.64 -12.45
CA ASP A 8 2.74 0.63 -13.51
C ASP A 8 1.42 -0.14 -13.59
N PRO A 9 0.67 -0.01 -14.69
CA PRO A 9 -0.65 -0.63 -14.79
C PRO A 9 -0.60 -2.16 -14.76
N HIS A 10 0.48 -2.76 -15.20
CA HIS A 10 0.60 -4.23 -15.18
C HIS A 10 0.79 -4.74 -13.76
N VAL A 11 1.64 -4.08 -12.99
CA VAL A 11 1.88 -4.44 -11.59
C VAL A 11 0.62 -4.21 -10.76
N ALA A 12 -0.02 -3.06 -10.95
CA ALA A 12 -1.25 -2.72 -10.24
C ALA A 12 -2.35 -3.75 -10.49
N ARG A 13 -2.51 -4.15 -11.75
CA ARG A 13 -3.54 -5.13 -12.13
C ARG A 13 -3.25 -6.50 -11.53
N LEU A 14 -1.97 -6.90 -11.50
CA LEU A 14 -1.58 -8.16 -10.92
C LEU A 14 -1.90 -8.21 -9.42
N ILE A 15 -1.54 -7.14 -8.71
CA ILE A 15 -1.85 -7.03 -7.28
C ILE A 15 -3.36 -7.10 -7.07
N ALA A 16 -4.12 -6.32 -7.82
CA ALA A 16 -5.58 -6.29 -7.70
C ALA A 16 -6.20 -7.67 -7.94
N LEU A 17 -5.70 -8.40 -8.92
CA LEU A 17 -6.19 -9.73 -9.24
C LEU A 17 -5.94 -10.73 -8.10
N VAL A 18 -4.74 -10.68 -7.52
CA VAL A 18 -4.41 -11.55 -6.39
C VAL A 18 -5.31 -11.23 -5.19
N LEU A 19 -5.52 -9.93 -4.93
CA LEU A 19 -6.40 -9.50 -3.84
C LEU A 19 -7.83 -9.99 -4.05
N GLU A 20 -8.35 -9.82 -5.27
CA GLU A 20 -9.71 -10.25 -5.61
C GLU A 20 -9.89 -11.75 -5.38
N ARG A 21 -8.91 -12.56 -5.78
CA ARG A 21 -8.95 -14.01 -5.58
C ARG A 21 -8.92 -14.41 -4.11
N ASN A 22 -8.50 -13.50 -3.26
CA ASN A 22 -8.46 -13.73 -1.82
C ASN A 22 -9.58 -12.98 -1.09
N GLY A 23 -10.64 -12.63 -1.80
CA GLY A 23 -11.82 -12.04 -1.20
C GLY A 23 -11.69 -10.57 -0.86
N GLN A 24 -10.69 -9.87 -1.39
CA GLN A 24 -10.43 -8.47 -1.08
C GLN A 24 -10.74 -7.60 -2.30
N GLN A 25 -11.57 -6.59 -2.09
CA GLN A 25 -11.77 -5.56 -3.10
C GLN A 25 -10.64 -4.55 -3.02
N SER A 26 -10.26 -3.98 -4.15
CA SER A 26 -9.19 -2.99 -4.20
C SER A 26 -9.55 -1.84 -5.11
N GLU A 27 -8.92 -0.70 -4.85
CA GLU A 27 -8.96 0.44 -5.73
C GLU A 27 -7.52 0.79 -6.09
N ILE A 28 -7.25 1.03 -7.37
CA ILE A 28 -5.93 1.37 -7.86
C ILE A 28 -5.85 2.87 -8.07
N VAL A 29 -4.78 3.49 -7.57
CA VAL A 29 -4.49 4.89 -7.76
C VAL A 29 -3.06 5.00 -8.28
N ALA A 30 -2.84 5.83 -9.30
CA ALA A 30 -1.57 5.88 -10.01
C ALA A 30 -0.59 6.95 -9.49
N ASP A 31 -1.03 7.84 -8.62
CA ASP A 31 -0.17 8.91 -8.11
C ASP A 31 -0.40 9.14 -6.61
N GLY A 32 0.61 9.74 -5.98
CA GLY A 32 0.59 9.90 -4.52
C GLY A 32 -0.42 10.91 -4.01
N GLN A 33 -0.67 11.99 -4.77
CA GLN A 33 -1.62 13.00 -4.34
C GLN A 33 -3.04 12.45 -4.33
N SER A 34 -3.42 11.74 -5.39
CA SER A 34 -4.74 11.09 -5.45
C SER A 34 -4.86 10.03 -4.36
N ALA A 35 -3.77 9.31 -4.08
CA ALA A 35 -3.77 8.29 -3.03
C ALA A 35 -4.02 8.91 -1.66
N PHE A 36 -3.42 10.06 -1.38
CA PHE A 36 -3.63 10.75 -0.12
C PHE A 36 -5.11 11.10 0.08
N THR A 37 -5.70 11.71 -0.95
CA THR A 37 -7.12 12.08 -0.92
C THR A 37 -8.02 10.85 -0.78
N ARG A 38 -7.77 9.80 -1.58
CA ARG A 38 -8.60 8.60 -1.56
C ARG A 38 -8.48 7.83 -0.25
N ALA A 39 -7.30 7.81 0.36
CA ALA A 39 -7.13 7.15 1.65
C ALA A 39 -8.00 7.80 2.73
N LYS A 40 -8.10 9.11 2.71
CA LYS A 40 -8.94 9.84 3.65
C LYS A 40 -10.42 9.59 3.41
N GLU A 41 -10.81 9.54 2.15
CA GLU A 41 -12.21 9.32 1.77
C GLU A 41 -12.66 7.87 1.99
N LEU A 42 -11.84 6.93 1.55
CA LEU A 42 -12.20 5.51 1.56
C LEU A 42 -12.02 4.85 2.92
N GLN A 43 -11.06 5.32 3.70
CA GLN A 43 -10.68 4.64 4.93
C GLN A 43 -10.41 3.15 4.67
N PRO A 44 -9.46 2.83 3.77
CA PRO A 44 -9.22 1.44 3.40
C PRO A 44 -8.72 0.61 4.58
N SER A 45 -8.89 -0.70 4.48
CA SER A 45 -8.40 -1.61 5.52
C SER A 45 -6.88 -1.77 5.48
N MET A 46 -6.26 -1.41 4.35
CA MET A 46 -4.82 -1.58 4.15
C MET A 46 -4.40 -0.81 2.90
N ILE A 47 -3.15 -0.39 2.85
CA ILE A 47 -2.57 0.30 1.69
C ILE A 47 -1.30 -0.42 1.26
N PHE A 48 -1.19 -0.73 -0.02
CA PHE A 48 0.07 -1.12 -0.67
C PHE A 48 0.50 0.03 -1.54
N ALA A 49 1.71 0.55 -1.33
CA ALA A 49 2.19 1.69 -2.10
C ALA A 49 3.63 1.49 -2.55
N ASP A 50 3.87 1.63 -3.85
CA ASP A 50 5.22 1.63 -4.39
C ASP A 50 5.96 2.88 -3.89
N LEU A 51 7.25 2.75 -3.64
CA LEU A 51 8.09 3.90 -3.28
C LEU A 51 8.23 4.88 -4.44
N THR A 52 8.22 4.38 -5.65
CA THR A 52 8.48 5.17 -6.87
C THR A 52 7.16 5.43 -7.59
N ILE A 53 6.42 6.42 -7.13
CA ILE A 53 5.15 6.82 -7.76
C ILE A 53 5.20 8.30 -8.13
N LYS A 54 4.37 8.67 -9.11
CA LYS A 54 4.31 10.05 -9.60
C LYS A 54 3.73 11.00 -8.56
N GLY A 55 4.22 12.21 -8.57
CA GLY A 55 3.69 13.31 -7.78
C GLY A 55 4.16 13.33 -6.33
N MET A 56 4.13 12.19 -5.68
CA MET A 56 4.54 12.09 -4.28
C MET A 56 5.09 10.68 -4.06
N ALA A 57 6.35 10.59 -3.66
CA ALA A 57 6.99 9.28 -3.41
C ALA A 57 6.23 8.51 -2.33
N GLY A 58 6.28 7.17 -2.40
CA GLY A 58 5.53 6.32 -1.50
C GLY A 58 5.88 6.49 -0.04
N ASP A 59 7.13 6.78 0.28
CA ASP A 59 7.56 7.05 1.66
C ASP A 59 7.05 8.40 2.16
N VAL A 60 6.97 9.41 1.28
CA VAL A 60 6.40 10.72 1.63
C VAL A 60 4.89 10.56 1.87
N LEU A 61 4.21 9.81 1.01
CA LEU A 61 2.79 9.52 1.19
C LEU A 61 2.54 8.83 2.54
N CYS A 62 3.36 7.84 2.86
CA CYS A 62 3.29 7.12 4.13
C CYS A 62 3.42 8.08 5.31
N SER A 63 4.46 8.92 5.31
CA SER A 63 4.70 9.87 6.38
C SER A 63 3.50 10.81 6.58
N ARG A 64 2.93 11.29 5.48
CA ARG A 64 1.77 12.19 5.54
C ARG A 64 0.53 11.51 6.12
N LEU A 65 0.26 10.28 5.70
CA LEU A 65 -0.89 9.53 6.20
C LEU A 65 -0.71 9.17 7.68
N LYS A 66 0.50 8.82 8.07
CA LYS A 66 0.80 8.49 9.48
C LYS A 66 0.79 9.72 10.39
N ALA A 67 0.90 10.92 9.83
CA ALA A 67 0.83 12.16 10.59
C ALA A 67 -0.60 12.63 10.87
N GLU A 68 -1.60 12.04 10.21
CA GLU A 68 -2.99 12.45 10.39
C GLU A 68 -3.76 11.45 11.24
N PRO A 69 -4.53 11.92 12.23
CA PRO A 69 -5.26 11.03 13.13
C PRO A 69 -6.23 10.08 12.42
N GLU A 70 -6.84 10.53 11.34
CA GLU A 70 -7.85 9.75 10.62
C GLU A 70 -7.27 8.65 9.75
N THR A 71 -5.97 8.68 9.45
CA THR A 71 -5.33 7.70 8.57
C THR A 71 -4.15 6.97 9.20
N LYS A 72 -3.63 7.46 10.32
CA LYS A 72 -2.44 6.86 10.93
C LYS A 72 -2.63 5.39 11.34
N GLY A 73 -3.85 4.98 11.61
CA GLY A 73 -4.16 3.59 12.00
C GLY A 73 -4.30 2.63 10.84
N ILE A 74 -4.30 3.13 9.60
CA ILE A 74 -4.44 2.26 8.42
C ILE A 74 -3.12 1.55 8.17
N PRO A 75 -3.10 0.20 8.13
CA PRO A 75 -1.88 -0.53 7.81
C PRO A 75 -1.31 -0.12 6.45
N TYR A 76 -0.04 0.22 6.43
CA TYR A 76 0.65 0.72 5.23
C TYR A 76 1.83 -0.18 4.91
N VAL A 77 1.86 -0.73 3.70
CA VAL A 77 2.94 -1.60 3.23
C VAL A 77 3.64 -0.94 2.06
N VAL A 78 4.93 -0.71 2.21
CA VAL A 78 5.77 -0.15 1.15
C VAL A 78 6.19 -1.27 0.21
N VAL A 79 6.06 -1.04 -1.10
CA VAL A 79 6.44 -2.02 -2.12
C VAL A 79 7.59 -1.42 -2.94
N SER A 80 8.71 -2.15 -3.07
CA SER A 80 9.86 -1.64 -3.80
C SER A 80 10.87 -2.72 -4.13
N GLY A 81 11.62 -2.53 -5.21
CA GLY A 81 12.79 -3.35 -5.53
C GLY A 81 14.08 -2.81 -4.95
N ASP A 82 14.04 -1.68 -4.24
CA ASP A 82 15.23 -1.05 -3.68
C ASP A 82 15.81 -1.86 -2.52
N SER A 83 17.13 -1.90 -2.43
CA SER A 83 17.82 -2.63 -1.36
C SER A 83 17.62 -1.99 0.02
N ASP A 84 17.25 -0.71 0.07
CA ASP A 84 17.03 0.03 1.31
C ASP A 84 15.57 0.13 1.71
N ILE A 85 14.74 -0.75 1.17
CA ILE A 85 13.28 -0.75 1.43
C ILE A 85 12.96 -0.85 2.93
N VAL A 86 13.69 -1.69 3.66
CA VAL A 86 13.44 -1.88 5.10
C VAL A 86 13.66 -0.58 5.86
N GLU A 87 14.76 0.10 5.57
CA GLU A 87 15.09 1.36 6.22
C GLU A 87 14.08 2.46 5.88
N LYS A 88 13.71 2.57 4.61
CA LYS A 88 12.72 3.57 4.19
C LYS A 88 11.36 3.32 4.80
N ALA A 89 10.94 2.06 4.87
CA ALA A 89 9.68 1.70 5.51
C ALA A 89 9.68 2.09 6.98
N ARG A 90 10.78 1.79 7.67
CA ARG A 90 10.90 2.14 9.08
C ARG A 90 10.88 3.65 9.31
N GLN A 91 11.60 4.41 8.49
CA GLN A 91 11.69 5.86 8.63
C GLN A 91 10.36 6.57 8.40
N CYS A 92 9.55 6.08 7.48
CA CYS A 92 8.27 6.73 7.18
C CYS A 92 7.13 6.26 8.09
N GLY A 93 7.37 5.26 8.93
CA GLY A 93 6.35 4.75 9.84
C GLY A 93 5.46 3.67 9.22
N ALA A 94 5.88 3.05 8.12
CA ALA A 94 5.12 1.97 7.50
C ALA A 94 5.07 0.75 8.43
N ASP A 95 3.99 0.00 8.31
CA ASP A 95 3.81 -1.20 9.14
C ASP A 95 4.62 -2.38 8.63
N ASP A 96 4.86 -2.43 7.32
CA ASP A 96 5.64 -3.53 6.73
C ASP A 96 6.14 -3.12 5.35
N HIS A 97 6.82 -4.04 4.69
CA HIS A 97 7.36 -3.83 3.36
C HIS A 97 7.21 -5.11 2.53
N LEU A 98 7.23 -4.96 1.21
CA LEU A 98 7.15 -6.06 0.25
C LEU A 98 8.17 -5.80 -0.85
N GLY A 99 9.22 -6.62 -0.92
CA GLY A 99 10.28 -6.46 -1.91
C GLY A 99 9.87 -6.98 -3.28
N LYS A 100 10.25 -6.27 -4.34
CA LYS A 100 10.05 -6.72 -5.72
C LYS A 100 11.31 -7.43 -6.22
N PRO A 101 11.18 -8.54 -6.94
CA PRO A 101 9.95 -9.26 -7.24
C PRO A 101 9.43 -10.01 -6.02
N PHE A 102 8.12 -10.13 -5.91
CA PHE A 102 7.52 -10.84 -4.79
C PHE A 102 6.71 -12.05 -5.28
N GLU A 103 6.54 -13.02 -4.40
CA GLU A 103 5.65 -14.14 -4.64
C GLU A 103 4.23 -13.75 -4.25
N PHE A 104 3.24 -14.36 -4.89
CA PHE A 104 1.83 -14.09 -4.54
C PHE A 104 1.56 -14.42 -3.09
N GLU A 105 2.19 -15.45 -2.57
CA GLU A 105 2.05 -15.85 -1.16
C GLU A 105 2.49 -14.75 -0.20
N ASP A 106 3.54 -14.01 -0.54
CA ASP A 106 4.03 -12.91 0.30
C ASP A 106 2.97 -11.81 0.41
N LEU A 107 2.33 -11.51 -0.71
CA LEU A 107 1.26 -10.52 -0.75
C LEU A 107 0.06 -11.00 0.08
N VAL A 108 -0.34 -12.24 -0.10
CA VAL A 108 -1.47 -12.83 0.63
C VAL A 108 -1.20 -12.87 2.13
N ASP A 109 0.02 -13.22 2.52
CA ASP A 109 0.40 -13.26 3.93
C ASP A 109 0.28 -11.89 4.58
N LEU A 110 0.69 -10.82 3.88
CA LEU A 110 0.55 -9.46 4.38
C LEU A 110 -0.91 -9.07 4.53
N VAL A 111 -1.74 -9.47 3.58
CA VAL A 111 -3.18 -9.21 3.67
C VAL A 111 -3.77 -9.88 4.90
N LYS A 112 -3.43 -11.15 5.13
CA LYS A 112 -3.91 -11.88 6.31
C LYS A 112 -3.44 -11.25 7.61
N LYS A 113 -2.24 -10.69 7.61
CA LYS A 113 -1.66 -10.09 8.80
C LYS A 113 -2.28 -8.73 9.13
N TYR A 114 -2.57 -7.91 8.13
CA TYR A 114 -2.93 -6.51 8.34
C TYR A 114 -4.36 -6.15 7.92
N ALA A 115 -4.89 -6.71 6.85
CA ALA A 115 -6.23 -6.37 6.40
C ALA A 115 -7.24 -6.99 7.36
N ARG A 116 -7.80 -6.16 8.19
CA ARG A 116 -8.73 -6.63 9.20
C ARG A 116 -10.08 -6.93 8.57
N ALA A 117 -10.66 -8.02 9.00
CA ALA A 117 -12.04 -8.30 8.68
C ALA A 117 -12.86 -7.14 9.23
N LYS A 118 -13.83 -6.67 8.47
CA LYS A 118 -14.78 -5.70 8.98
C LYS A 118 -15.56 -6.36 10.11
N SER A 119 -15.39 -5.81 11.24
CA SER A 119 -16.21 -6.20 12.37
C SER A 119 -17.53 -5.49 12.30
#